data_6b0d452221f8f0c0cfcf7c76e5b01800
#
_entry.id   6b0d452221f8f0c0cfcf7c76e5b01800
#
_cell.length_a   1.000
_cell.length_b   1.000
_cell.length_c   1.000
_cell.angle_alpha   90.00
_cell.angle_beta   90.00
_cell.angle_gamma   90.00
#
_symmetry.space_group_name_H-M   'P 1'
#
loop_
_entity.id
_entity.type
_entity.pdbx_description
1 polymer ?
#
loop_
_entity_poly.entity_id
_entity_poly.type
_entity_poly.pdbx_seq_one_letter_code
_entity_poly.pdbx_strand_id
1 'polypeptide(L)'
;KQNFAALWGAPAMADGSYDVSGVVAVIAAIGLGRLVAFPVAGPLSDRLGRRLSALIGCGLYAIFLLGITFAPNLYVGYALAVVSGMANSFLDTSITPSCMEIFKEKGTIANIFTKLSISIAQFLLPFAIGFVAAHALPFRTIFIATAVIIIADGILLAFLPFPPFEKVVKVKGQKKEKMHFTPAAIVLVCLGFTTSTTFMLWMNCNQELGTLYGLADPSKIQSFYSVGIVVALFVSAALLKRNVEPARILVIYPSVALATLAAIYFIQKPVMCLAGGFLLGFFAAGGVLQLVTAVANEMFPKNRGVITSIVMISSSVANYIVISVAGVLTRVGGANGPRLVVLFNMAVTLVGILLAVYLNICQKRERAAQVQ
;
A
#
# COMPACT_ATOMS: atom_id res chain seq x y z
N LYS A 1 -10.69 14.01 -3.20
CA LYS A 1 -11.88 13.51 -2.47
C LYS A 1 -13.02 14.49 -2.55
N GLN A 2 -12.82 15.76 -2.24
CA GLN A 2 -13.86 16.81 -2.25
C GLN A 2 -14.62 16.89 -3.58
N ASN A 3 -13.91 16.84 -4.72
CA ASN A 3 -14.54 16.90 -6.05
C ASN A 3 -15.50 15.71 -6.31
N PHE A 4 -15.17 14.51 -5.84
CA PHE A 4 -16.05 13.35 -5.95
C PHE A 4 -17.19 13.40 -4.94
N ALA A 5 -16.94 13.89 -3.73
CA ALA A 5 -17.98 14.09 -2.74
C ALA A 5 -19.05 15.06 -3.27
N ALA A 6 -18.61 16.19 -3.84
CA ALA A 6 -19.50 17.14 -4.49
C ALA A 6 -20.26 16.51 -5.69
N LEU A 7 -19.55 15.78 -6.56
CA LEU A 7 -20.13 15.13 -7.75
C LEU A 7 -21.21 14.10 -7.38
N TRP A 8 -21.02 13.37 -6.28
CA TRP A 8 -21.94 12.32 -5.84
C TRP A 8 -23.00 12.81 -4.85
N GLY A 9 -23.14 14.15 -4.66
CA GLY A 9 -24.17 14.75 -3.83
C GLY A 9 -23.98 14.52 -2.34
N ALA A 10 -22.73 14.46 -1.86
CA ALA A 10 -22.45 14.36 -0.44
C ALA A 10 -22.92 15.63 0.29
N PRO A 11 -23.37 15.52 1.59
CA PRO A 11 -23.77 16.66 2.36
C PRO A 11 -22.66 17.70 2.53
N ALA A 12 -23.00 18.98 2.41
CA ALA A 12 -22.09 20.07 2.73
C ALA A 12 -21.95 20.19 4.26
N MET A 13 -20.73 20.41 4.73
CA MET A 13 -20.41 20.65 6.14
C MET A 13 -20.45 22.14 6.47
N ALA A 14 -20.45 22.48 7.75
CA ALA A 14 -20.56 23.86 8.22
C ALA A 14 -19.38 24.76 7.79
N ASP A 15 -18.22 24.15 7.47
CA ASP A 15 -17.03 24.83 6.98
C ASP A 15 -16.99 25.02 5.46
N GLY A 16 -18.06 24.65 4.76
CA GLY A 16 -18.16 24.71 3.30
C GLY A 16 -17.49 23.54 2.55
N SER A 17 -16.90 22.57 3.25
CA SER A 17 -16.42 21.33 2.68
C SER A 17 -17.56 20.31 2.50
N TYR A 18 -17.30 19.19 1.78
CA TYR A 18 -18.24 18.09 1.66
C TYR A 18 -17.84 16.91 2.54
N ASP A 19 -18.83 16.13 3.00
CA ASP A 19 -18.56 14.87 3.70
C ASP A 19 -17.88 13.88 2.77
N VAL A 20 -16.60 13.59 3.01
CA VAL A 20 -15.79 12.68 2.21
C VAL A 20 -15.87 11.23 2.67
N SER A 21 -16.65 10.90 3.69
CA SER A 21 -16.73 9.54 4.26
C SER A 21 -17.15 8.50 3.23
N GLY A 22 -18.09 8.82 2.36
CA GLY A 22 -18.49 7.98 1.24
C GLY A 22 -17.36 7.74 0.25
N VAL A 23 -16.58 8.77 -0.09
CA VAL A 23 -15.41 8.64 -0.97
C VAL A 23 -14.33 7.78 -0.32
N VAL A 24 -14.14 7.89 0.99
CA VAL A 24 -13.21 7.01 1.74
C VAL A 24 -13.68 5.55 1.70
N ALA A 25 -14.99 5.29 1.78
CA ALA A 25 -15.54 3.95 1.60
C ALA A 25 -15.28 3.39 0.19
N VAL A 26 -15.39 4.23 -0.84
CA VAL A 26 -14.99 3.85 -2.23
C VAL A 26 -13.50 3.49 -2.31
N ILE A 27 -12.63 4.25 -1.65
CA ILE A 27 -11.20 3.93 -1.59
C ILE A 27 -10.96 2.60 -0.86
N ALA A 28 -11.70 2.32 0.21
CA ALA A 28 -11.62 1.05 0.93
C ALA A 28 -12.00 -0.16 0.04
N ALA A 29 -12.93 0.02 -0.90
CA ALA A 29 -13.34 -1.03 -1.83
C ALA A 29 -12.21 -1.54 -2.73
N ILE A 30 -11.13 -0.76 -2.93
CA ILE A 30 -9.90 -1.21 -3.58
C ILE A 30 -9.30 -2.40 -2.80
N GLY A 31 -9.28 -2.33 -1.46
CA GLY A 31 -8.85 -3.43 -0.60
C GLY A 31 -9.69 -4.70 -0.78
N LEU A 32 -11.01 -4.54 -0.90
CA LEU A 32 -11.93 -5.64 -1.18
C LEU A 32 -11.63 -6.29 -2.54
N GLY A 33 -11.44 -5.47 -3.58
CA GLY A 33 -11.08 -5.96 -4.92
C GLY A 33 -9.77 -6.75 -4.93
N ARG A 34 -8.76 -6.28 -4.19
CA ARG A 34 -7.50 -7.01 -4.01
C ARG A 34 -7.71 -8.35 -3.30
N LEU A 35 -8.50 -8.37 -2.24
CA LEU A 35 -8.79 -9.57 -1.47
C LEU A 35 -9.45 -10.65 -2.32
N VAL A 36 -10.43 -10.27 -3.14
CA VAL A 36 -11.17 -11.19 -4.02
C VAL A 36 -10.29 -11.69 -5.17
N ALA A 37 -9.48 -10.83 -5.75
CA ALA A 37 -8.69 -11.17 -6.94
C ALA A 37 -7.38 -11.90 -6.64
N PHE A 38 -6.71 -11.68 -5.50
CA PHE A 38 -5.42 -12.28 -5.19
C PHE A 38 -5.40 -13.83 -5.28
N PRO A 39 -6.41 -14.56 -4.76
CA PRO A 39 -6.44 -16.01 -4.87
C PRO A 39 -6.49 -16.53 -6.32
N VAL A 40 -6.99 -15.70 -7.24
CA VAL A 40 -7.16 -16.05 -8.66
C VAL A 40 -6.01 -15.51 -9.50
N ALA A 41 -5.59 -14.27 -9.27
CA ALA A 41 -4.59 -13.58 -10.08
C ALA A 41 -3.22 -14.27 -10.06
N GLY A 42 -2.76 -14.75 -8.90
CA GLY A 42 -1.50 -15.47 -8.76
C GLY A 42 -1.47 -16.76 -9.58
N PRO A 43 -2.38 -17.73 -9.30
CA PRO A 43 -2.49 -18.94 -10.10
C PRO A 43 -2.72 -18.73 -11.58
N LEU A 44 -3.45 -17.68 -11.96
CA LEU A 44 -3.69 -17.35 -13.36
C LEU A 44 -2.41 -16.85 -14.04
N SER A 45 -1.68 -15.95 -13.38
CA SER A 45 -0.37 -15.47 -13.83
C SER A 45 0.64 -16.62 -14.01
N ASP A 46 0.62 -17.60 -13.09
CA ASP A 46 1.49 -18.77 -13.15
C ASP A 46 1.08 -19.81 -14.22
N ARG A 47 -0.18 -19.78 -14.69
CA ARG A 47 -0.69 -20.74 -15.70
C ARG A 47 -0.73 -20.16 -17.10
N LEU A 48 -1.13 -18.91 -17.24
CA LEU A 48 -1.34 -18.25 -18.53
C LEU A 48 -0.16 -17.36 -18.94
N GLY A 49 0.79 -17.15 -18.02
CA GLY A 49 1.97 -16.32 -18.23
C GLY A 49 1.81 -14.89 -17.74
N ARG A 50 2.96 -14.29 -17.42
CA ARG A 50 3.03 -12.93 -16.82
C ARG A 50 2.45 -11.86 -17.73
N ARG A 51 2.67 -11.95 -19.05
CA ARG A 51 2.17 -10.98 -20.03
C ARG A 51 0.64 -10.85 -19.99
N LEU A 52 -0.08 -11.99 -20.06
CA LEU A 52 -1.54 -11.95 -20.10
C LEU A 52 -2.11 -11.39 -18.80
N SER A 53 -1.54 -11.76 -17.66
CA SER A 53 -1.92 -11.20 -16.35
C SER A 53 -1.70 -9.68 -16.30
N ALA A 54 -0.57 -9.17 -16.81
CA ALA A 54 -0.30 -7.74 -16.89
C ALA A 54 -1.30 -7.02 -17.79
N LEU A 55 -1.63 -7.57 -18.95
CA LEU A 55 -2.61 -7.00 -19.87
C LEU A 55 -4.02 -6.94 -19.28
N ILE A 56 -4.45 -7.98 -18.56
CA ILE A 56 -5.71 -7.99 -17.81
C ILE A 56 -5.68 -6.86 -16.76
N GLY A 57 -4.58 -6.73 -16.03
CA GLY A 57 -4.41 -5.66 -15.03
C GLY A 57 -4.51 -4.27 -15.64
N CYS A 58 -3.82 -4.00 -16.74
CA CYS A 58 -3.90 -2.71 -17.46
C CYS A 58 -5.32 -2.43 -17.97
N GLY A 59 -6.01 -3.44 -18.55
CA GLY A 59 -7.37 -3.32 -19.01
C GLY A 59 -8.36 -2.98 -17.89
N LEU A 60 -8.28 -3.68 -16.76
CA LEU A 60 -9.12 -3.39 -15.59
C LEU A 60 -8.83 -1.99 -15.01
N TYR A 61 -7.56 -1.55 -15.01
CA TYR A 61 -7.21 -0.20 -14.57
C TYR A 61 -7.76 0.87 -15.51
N ALA A 62 -7.70 0.64 -16.82
CA ALA A 62 -8.28 1.55 -17.80
C ALA A 62 -9.80 1.67 -17.61
N ILE A 63 -10.50 0.54 -17.38
CA ILE A 63 -11.94 0.52 -17.08
C ILE A 63 -12.23 1.33 -15.81
N PHE A 64 -11.44 1.15 -14.76
CA PHE A 64 -11.59 1.94 -13.53
C PHE A 64 -11.39 3.42 -13.78
N LEU A 65 -10.26 3.83 -14.38
CA LEU A 65 -9.89 5.23 -14.56
C LEU A 65 -10.89 5.99 -15.44
N LEU A 66 -11.31 5.39 -16.54
CA LEU A 66 -12.34 5.97 -17.40
C LEU A 66 -13.70 5.94 -16.73
N GLY A 67 -14.07 4.81 -16.13
CA GLY A 67 -15.36 4.63 -15.50
C GLY A 67 -15.59 5.57 -14.32
N ILE A 68 -14.60 5.72 -13.41
CA ILE A 68 -14.73 6.58 -12.23
C ILE A 68 -14.91 8.07 -12.62
N THR A 69 -14.34 8.46 -13.76
CA THR A 69 -14.46 9.81 -14.29
C THR A 69 -15.91 10.19 -14.62
N PHE A 70 -16.70 9.21 -15.00
CA PHE A 70 -18.10 9.38 -15.41
C PHE A 70 -19.09 8.71 -14.45
N ALA A 71 -18.61 8.20 -13.30
CA ALA A 71 -19.46 7.53 -12.32
C ALA A 71 -20.56 8.48 -11.80
N PRO A 72 -21.85 8.15 -11.99
CA PRO A 72 -22.96 9.04 -11.65
C PRO A 72 -23.23 9.11 -10.15
N ASN A 73 -22.80 8.12 -9.38
CA ASN A 73 -23.07 8.02 -7.95
C ASN A 73 -22.02 7.16 -7.22
N LEU A 74 -22.12 7.18 -5.90
CA LEU A 74 -21.23 6.47 -4.97
C LEU A 74 -21.17 4.95 -5.24
N TYR A 75 -22.30 4.32 -5.57
CA TYR A 75 -22.38 2.86 -5.74
C TYR A 75 -21.62 2.40 -6.98
N VAL A 76 -21.73 3.14 -8.08
CA VAL A 76 -20.95 2.89 -9.30
C VAL A 76 -19.47 3.15 -9.02
N GLY A 77 -19.13 4.23 -8.29
CA GLY A 77 -17.77 4.49 -7.82
C GLY A 77 -17.19 3.34 -6.99
N TYR A 78 -18.00 2.78 -6.09
CA TYR A 78 -17.60 1.63 -5.26
C TYR A 78 -17.32 0.38 -6.10
N ALA A 79 -18.20 0.02 -7.02
CA ALA A 79 -18.01 -1.11 -7.92
C ALA A 79 -16.74 -0.96 -8.78
N LEU A 80 -16.50 0.24 -9.32
CA LEU A 80 -15.29 0.55 -10.08
C LEU A 80 -14.02 0.49 -9.23
N ALA A 81 -14.10 0.89 -7.96
CA ALA A 81 -12.97 0.76 -7.03
C ALA A 81 -12.63 -0.71 -6.73
N VAL A 82 -13.64 -1.59 -6.66
CA VAL A 82 -13.39 -3.06 -6.59
C VAL A 82 -12.63 -3.52 -7.85
N VAL A 83 -13.02 -3.07 -9.04
CA VAL A 83 -12.32 -3.37 -10.30
C VAL A 83 -10.87 -2.86 -10.25
N SER A 84 -10.61 -1.68 -9.70
CA SER A 84 -9.27 -1.15 -9.48
C SER A 84 -8.43 -2.05 -8.55
N GLY A 85 -9.04 -2.56 -7.48
CA GLY A 85 -8.39 -3.51 -6.57
C GLY A 85 -8.03 -4.82 -7.25
N MET A 86 -8.92 -5.33 -8.11
CA MET A 86 -8.64 -6.50 -8.94
C MET A 86 -7.47 -6.23 -9.90
N ALA A 87 -7.46 -5.08 -10.58
CA ALA A 87 -6.37 -4.66 -11.45
C ALA A 87 -5.01 -4.65 -10.73
N ASN A 88 -4.96 -4.09 -9.51
CA ASN A 88 -3.78 -4.11 -8.65
C ASN A 88 -3.26 -5.53 -8.42
N SER A 89 -4.14 -6.48 -8.11
CA SER A 89 -3.74 -7.87 -7.85
C SER A 89 -3.14 -8.54 -9.09
N PHE A 90 -3.71 -8.29 -10.27
CA PHE A 90 -3.18 -8.82 -11.54
C PHE A 90 -1.81 -8.21 -11.89
N LEU A 91 -1.62 -6.91 -11.67
CA LEU A 91 -0.34 -6.24 -11.89
C LEU A 91 0.72 -6.69 -10.86
N ASP A 92 0.38 -6.74 -9.58
CA ASP A 92 1.31 -7.18 -8.53
C ASP A 92 1.82 -8.61 -8.76
N THR A 93 0.93 -9.51 -9.21
CA THR A 93 1.26 -10.92 -9.47
C THR A 93 1.94 -11.16 -10.82
N SER A 94 2.05 -10.15 -11.67
CA SER A 94 2.75 -10.23 -12.96
C SER A 94 4.04 -9.42 -13.00
N ILE A 95 3.98 -8.12 -12.66
CA ILE A 95 5.12 -7.20 -12.86
C ILE A 95 6.27 -7.52 -11.90
N THR A 96 5.97 -7.66 -10.59
CA THR A 96 7.02 -7.94 -9.59
C THR A 96 7.78 -9.25 -9.89
N PRO A 97 7.11 -10.40 -10.14
CA PRO A 97 7.80 -11.61 -10.53
C PRO A 97 8.56 -11.47 -11.87
N SER A 98 8.00 -10.77 -12.87
CA SER A 98 8.70 -10.54 -14.14
C SER A 98 10.01 -9.75 -13.92
N CYS A 99 9.98 -8.70 -13.10
CA CYS A 99 11.21 -7.98 -12.75
C CYS A 99 12.22 -8.91 -12.06
N MET A 100 11.78 -9.77 -11.13
CA MET A 100 12.66 -10.73 -10.47
C MET A 100 13.24 -11.78 -11.45
N GLU A 101 12.45 -12.25 -12.39
CA GLU A 101 12.86 -13.19 -13.45
C GLU A 101 13.88 -12.55 -14.40
N ILE A 102 13.73 -11.26 -14.73
CA ILE A 102 14.69 -10.51 -15.56
C ILE A 102 16.02 -10.28 -14.83
N PHE A 103 15.98 -9.89 -13.58
CA PHE A 103 17.18 -9.57 -12.79
C PHE A 103 17.83 -10.80 -12.11
N LYS A 104 17.25 -11.99 -12.25
CA LYS A 104 17.70 -13.32 -11.75
C LYS A 104 18.43 -13.30 -10.40
N GLU A 105 19.75 -13.02 -10.41
CA GLU A 105 20.60 -13.03 -9.21
C GLU A 105 20.49 -11.74 -8.35
N LYS A 106 19.79 -10.73 -8.84
CA LYS A 106 19.68 -9.39 -8.23
C LYS A 106 18.24 -9.02 -7.85
N GLY A 107 17.48 -9.96 -7.28
CA GLY A 107 16.08 -9.75 -6.89
C GLY A 107 15.85 -8.54 -5.99
N THR A 108 16.84 -8.16 -5.16
CA THR A 108 16.81 -6.92 -4.37
C THR A 108 16.76 -5.68 -5.28
N ILE A 109 17.49 -5.68 -6.40
CA ILE A 109 17.48 -4.58 -7.37
C ILE A 109 16.11 -4.47 -8.04
N ALA A 110 15.49 -5.59 -8.41
CA ALA A 110 14.15 -5.61 -8.98
C ALA A 110 13.12 -4.97 -8.04
N ASN A 111 13.16 -5.32 -6.76
CA ASN A 111 12.28 -4.72 -5.75
C ASN A 111 12.51 -3.22 -5.56
N ILE A 112 13.77 -2.79 -5.50
CA ILE A 112 14.14 -1.36 -5.40
C ILE A 112 13.62 -0.61 -6.61
N PHE A 113 13.83 -1.14 -7.82
CA PHE A 113 13.40 -0.51 -9.07
C PHE A 113 11.89 -0.34 -9.14
N THR A 114 11.12 -1.40 -8.81
CA THR A 114 9.66 -1.34 -8.75
C THR A 114 9.17 -0.29 -7.75
N LYS A 115 9.74 -0.27 -6.55
CA LYS A 115 9.36 0.72 -5.52
C LYS A 115 9.77 2.14 -5.88
N LEU A 116 10.94 2.33 -6.47
CA LEU A 116 11.40 3.62 -6.95
C LEU A 116 10.46 4.18 -8.02
N SER A 117 10.03 3.38 -8.99
CA SER A 117 9.08 3.77 -10.03
C SER A 117 7.74 4.23 -9.43
N ILE A 118 7.20 3.48 -8.46
CA ILE A 118 5.98 3.87 -7.74
C ILE A 118 6.19 5.21 -7.01
N SER A 119 7.32 5.37 -6.31
CA SER A 119 7.60 6.57 -5.53
C SER A 119 7.81 7.80 -6.40
N ILE A 120 8.41 7.65 -7.59
CA ILE A 120 8.53 8.75 -8.58
C ILE A 120 7.14 9.20 -9.04
N ALA A 121 6.25 8.25 -9.38
CA ALA A 121 4.88 8.58 -9.79
C ALA A 121 4.11 9.30 -8.66
N GLN A 122 4.24 8.82 -7.42
CA GLN A 122 3.64 9.47 -6.24
C GLN A 122 4.19 10.87 -5.98
N PHE A 123 5.50 11.08 -6.20
CA PHE A 123 6.13 12.39 -6.08
C PHE A 123 5.63 13.38 -7.13
N LEU A 124 5.44 12.92 -8.37
CA LEU A 124 4.99 13.76 -9.48
C LEU A 124 3.50 14.09 -9.41
N LEU A 125 2.68 13.27 -8.76
CA LEU A 125 1.23 13.45 -8.72
C LEU A 125 0.76 14.81 -8.19
N PRO A 126 1.30 15.39 -7.09
CA PRO A 126 0.92 16.72 -6.63
C PRO A 126 1.20 17.81 -7.65
N PHE A 127 2.29 17.70 -8.40
CA PHE A 127 2.64 18.67 -9.46
C PHE A 127 1.66 18.59 -10.63
N ALA A 128 1.24 17.36 -11.01
CA ALA A 128 0.19 17.18 -12.02
C ALA A 128 -1.15 17.77 -11.56
N ILE A 129 -1.52 17.58 -10.28
CA ILE A 129 -2.73 18.16 -9.69
C ILE A 129 -2.60 19.71 -9.70
N GLY A 130 -1.47 20.25 -9.28
CA GLY A 130 -1.20 21.69 -9.29
C GLY A 130 -1.26 22.29 -10.70
N PHE A 131 -0.71 21.60 -11.70
CA PHE A 131 -0.78 22.02 -13.11
C PHE A 131 -2.25 22.10 -13.60
N VAL A 132 -3.05 21.07 -13.33
CA VAL A 132 -4.48 21.04 -13.70
C VAL A 132 -5.24 22.18 -13.01
N ALA A 133 -4.96 22.43 -11.73
CA ALA A 133 -5.59 23.53 -11.00
C ALA A 133 -5.16 24.92 -11.52
N ALA A 134 -3.88 25.12 -11.81
CA ALA A 134 -3.34 26.39 -12.30
C ALA A 134 -3.92 26.78 -13.68
N HIS A 135 -4.25 25.77 -14.52
CA HIS A 135 -4.83 26.00 -15.86
C HIS A 135 -6.35 25.89 -15.86
N ALA A 136 -7.01 25.86 -14.69
CA ALA A 136 -8.45 25.72 -14.53
C ALA A 136 -9.05 24.52 -15.31
N LEU A 137 -8.27 23.46 -15.50
CA LEU A 137 -8.73 22.25 -16.16
C LEU A 137 -9.63 21.42 -15.23
N PRO A 138 -10.62 20.68 -15.76
CA PRO A 138 -11.44 19.80 -14.94
C PRO A 138 -10.58 18.74 -14.23
N PHE A 139 -10.87 18.44 -12.97
CA PHE A 139 -10.14 17.39 -12.20
C PHE A 139 -10.14 16.03 -12.91
N ARG A 140 -11.13 15.77 -13.74
CA ARG A 140 -11.27 14.57 -14.59
C ARG A 140 -10.09 14.38 -15.54
N THR A 141 -9.42 15.45 -15.92
CA THR A 141 -8.26 15.44 -16.84
C THR A 141 -7.15 14.52 -16.34
N ILE A 142 -6.90 14.49 -15.00
CA ILE A 142 -5.88 13.62 -14.41
C ILE A 142 -6.20 12.14 -14.62
N PHE A 143 -7.46 11.76 -14.40
CA PHE A 143 -7.91 10.38 -14.58
C PHE A 143 -7.85 9.94 -16.04
N ILE A 144 -8.27 10.81 -16.97
CA ILE A 144 -8.22 10.55 -18.42
C ILE A 144 -6.76 10.43 -18.88
N ALA A 145 -5.89 11.36 -18.47
CA ALA A 145 -4.47 11.30 -18.81
C ALA A 145 -3.82 10.02 -18.29
N THR A 146 -4.11 9.63 -17.05
CA THR A 146 -3.60 8.38 -16.48
C THR A 146 -4.16 7.15 -17.21
N ALA A 147 -5.42 7.18 -17.62
CA ALA A 147 -6.01 6.11 -18.42
C ALA A 147 -5.31 5.96 -19.78
N VAL A 148 -4.99 7.07 -20.45
CA VAL A 148 -4.22 7.04 -21.70
C VAL A 148 -2.84 6.43 -21.49
N ILE A 149 -2.14 6.79 -20.41
CA ILE A 149 -0.83 6.22 -20.08
C ILE A 149 -0.95 4.71 -19.84
N ILE A 150 -1.92 4.25 -19.05
CA ILE A 150 -2.11 2.81 -18.76
C ILE A 150 -2.47 2.03 -20.04
N ILE A 151 -3.28 2.60 -20.94
CA ILE A 151 -3.61 1.98 -22.22
C ILE A 151 -2.34 1.89 -23.08
N ALA A 152 -1.55 2.96 -23.15
CA ALA A 152 -0.29 2.96 -23.89
C ALA A 152 0.70 1.92 -23.32
N ASP A 153 0.81 1.81 -21.97
CA ASP A 153 1.59 0.77 -21.29
C ASP A 153 1.08 -0.63 -21.65
N GLY A 154 -0.22 -0.86 -21.64
CA GLY A 154 -0.83 -2.13 -22.04
C GLY A 154 -0.48 -2.50 -23.49
N ILE A 155 -0.58 -1.55 -24.42
CA ILE A 155 -0.16 -1.74 -25.81
C ILE A 155 1.33 -2.07 -25.89
N LEU A 156 2.20 -1.32 -25.19
CA LEU A 156 3.63 -1.57 -25.14
C LEU A 156 3.94 -2.96 -24.60
N LEU A 157 3.32 -3.38 -23.49
CA LEU A 157 3.49 -4.70 -22.88
C LEU A 157 3.04 -5.84 -23.81
N ALA A 158 2.08 -5.61 -24.72
CA ALA A 158 1.68 -6.61 -25.68
C ALA A 158 2.80 -6.97 -26.69
N PHE A 159 3.69 -6.01 -27.00
CA PHE A 159 4.79 -6.18 -27.95
C PHE A 159 6.15 -6.49 -27.28
N LEU A 160 6.35 -6.10 -26.02
CA LEU A 160 7.63 -6.35 -25.32
C LEU A 160 7.86 -7.83 -25.07
N PRO A 161 9.13 -8.32 -25.18
CA PRO A 161 9.48 -9.68 -24.80
C PRO A 161 9.35 -9.84 -23.27
N PHE A 162 8.58 -10.82 -22.83
CA PHE A 162 8.54 -11.25 -21.43
C PHE A 162 9.50 -12.42 -21.20
N PRO A 163 9.95 -12.66 -19.97
CA PRO A 163 10.71 -13.86 -19.63
C PRO A 163 9.99 -15.12 -20.12
N PRO A 164 10.73 -16.14 -20.59
CA PRO A 164 10.12 -17.37 -21.06
C PRO A 164 9.30 -18.00 -19.94
N PHE A 165 8.07 -18.36 -20.26
CA PHE A 165 7.14 -18.97 -19.34
C PHE A 165 7.53 -20.44 -19.11
N GLU A 166 8.25 -20.73 -18.04
CA GLU A 166 8.45 -22.09 -17.56
C GLU A 166 7.18 -22.53 -16.82
N LYS A 167 6.39 -23.39 -17.46
CA LYS A 167 5.27 -24.04 -16.76
C LYS A 167 5.84 -24.76 -15.53
N VAL A 168 5.46 -24.31 -14.33
CA VAL A 168 5.75 -25.06 -13.10
C VAL A 168 5.09 -26.42 -13.24
N VAL A 169 5.87 -27.40 -13.69
CA VAL A 169 5.43 -28.81 -13.75
C VAL A 169 5.28 -29.23 -12.30
N LYS A 170 4.02 -29.31 -11.85
CA LYS A 170 3.73 -29.94 -10.56
C LYS A 170 4.21 -31.37 -10.65
N VAL A 171 5.33 -31.67 -10.03
CA VAL A 171 5.79 -33.05 -9.87
C VAL A 171 4.69 -33.80 -9.11
N LYS A 172 3.95 -34.65 -9.83
CA LYS A 172 2.95 -35.54 -9.23
C LYS A 172 3.68 -36.39 -8.19
N GLY A 173 3.37 -36.18 -6.91
CA GLY A 173 3.93 -36.98 -5.82
C GLY A 173 4.62 -36.21 -4.69
N GLN A 174 4.94 -34.96 -4.83
CA GLN A 174 5.39 -34.18 -3.68
C GLN A 174 4.20 -33.97 -2.72
N LYS A 175 4.18 -34.73 -1.63
CA LYS A 175 3.31 -34.46 -0.49
C LYS A 175 3.59 -33.02 -0.05
N LYS A 176 2.60 -32.14 -0.16
CA LYS A 176 2.67 -30.80 0.46
C LYS A 176 2.94 -31.01 1.95
N GLU A 177 4.15 -30.71 2.41
CA GLU A 177 4.40 -30.64 3.85
C GLU A 177 3.39 -29.66 4.45
N LYS A 178 2.66 -30.11 5.45
CA LYS A 178 1.68 -29.25 6.14
C LYS A 178 2.46 -28.12 6.80
N MET A 179 2.13 -26.89 6.47
CA MET A 179 2.68 -25.72 7.13
C MET A 179 2.21 -25.73 8.60
N HIS A 180 3.13 -25.88 9.53
CA HIS A 180 2.85 -25.70 10.95
C HIS A 180 2.92 -24.21 11.29
N PHE A 181 1.78 -23.62 11.59
CA PHE A 181 1.72 -22.24 12.03
C PHE A 181 2.17 -22.16 13.50
N THR A 182 3.39 -21.68 13.70
CA THR A 182 3.89 -21.32 15.03
C THR A 182 3.26 -19.99 15.47
N PRO A 183 3.23 -19.69 16.80
CA PRO A 183 2.80 -18.38 17.28
C PRO A 183 3.53 -17.21 16.59
N ALA A 184 4.82 -17.36 16.30
CA ALA A 184 5.61 -16.38 15.58
C ALA A 184 5.12 -16.16 14.14
N ALA A 185 4.65 -17.20 13.44
CA ALA A 185 4.07 -17.08 12.11
C ALA A 185 2.74 -16.32 12.12
N ILE A 186 1.88 -16.55 13.12
CA ILE A 186 0.63 -15.81 13.29
C ILE A 186 0.93 -14.33 13.53
N VAL A 187 1.91 -14.03 14.38
CA VAL A 187 2.35 -12.66 14.64
C VAL A 187 2.85 -11.96 13.38
N LEU A 188 3.59 -12.66 12.50
CA LEU A 188 4.02 -12.11 11.21
C LEU A 188 2.84 -11.76 10.30
N VAL A 189 1.81 -12.58 10.26
CA VAL A 189 0.59 -12.28 9.50
C VAL A 189 -0.12 -11.04 10.08
N CYS A 190 -0.22 -10.95 11.41
CA CYS A 190 -0.76 -9.77 12.09
C CYS A 190 0.11 -8.51 11.87
N LEU A 191 1.43 -8.65 11.76
CA LEU A 191 2.32 -7.56 11.39
C LEU A 191 2.08 -7.08 9.96
N GLY A 192 1.73 -7.98 9.03
CA GLY A 192 1.29 -7.59 7.68
C GLY A 192 0.05 -6.69 7.71
N PHE A 193 -0.88 -6.96 8.63
CA PHE A 193 -2.06 -6.12 8.86
C PHE A 193 -1.67 -4.75 9.44
N THR A 194 -0.95 -4.71 10.55
CA THR A 194 -0.67 -3.46 11.27
C THR A 194 0.27 -2.53 10.52
N THR A 195 1.30 -3.06 9.87
CA THR A 195 2.22 -2.25 9.05
C THR A 195 1.50 -1.62 7.86
N SER A 196 0.61 -2.36 7.19
CA SER A 196 -0.21 -1.82 6.10
C SER A 196 -1.16 -0.75 6.59
N THR A 197 -1.76 -0.94 7.76
CA THR A 197 -2.66 0.04 8.38
C THR A 197 -1.98 1.39 8.58
N THR A 198 -0.76 1.40 9.15
CA THR A 198 -0.08 2.64 9.52
C THR A 198 0.11 3.57 8.32
N PHE A 199 0.64 3.08 7.21
CA PHE A 199 0.86 3.94 6.06
C PHE A 199 -0.41 4.22 5.26
N MET A 200 -1.37 3.28 5.21
CA MET A 200 -2.62 3.49 4.48
C MET A 200 -3.52 4.52 5.15
N LEU A 201 -3.65 4.48 6.48
CA LEU A 201 -4.39 5.52 7.20
C LEU A 201 -3.77 6.88 6.99
N TRP A 202 -2.44 6.99 7.07
CA TRP A 202 -1.76 8.25 6.80
C TRP A 202 -2.02 8.75 5.38
N MET A 203 -1.86 7.91 4.37
CA MET A 203 -2.13 8.31 2.98
C MET A 203 -3.56 8.79 2.76
N ASN A 204 -4.52 8.26 3.51
CA ASN A 204 -5.93 8.59 3.33
C ASN A 204 -6.41 9.80 4.13
N CYS A 205 -5.68 10.24 5.18
CA CYS A 205 -6.12 11.36 6.02
C CYS A 205 -5.16 12.56 6.03
N ASN A 206 -3.97 12.44 5.41
CA ASN A 206 -2.92 13.46 5.55
C ASN A 206 -3.29 14.82 4.96
N GLN A 207 -4.03 14.84 3.84
CA GLN A 207 -4.41 16.09 3.20
C GLN A 207 -5.50 16.83 3.98
N GLU A 208 -6.52 16.11 4.44
CA GLU A 208 -7.56 16.66 5.29
C GLU A 208 -6.99 17.18 6.62
N LEU A 209 -6.02 16.44 7.18
CA LEU A 209 -5.31 16.87 8.37
C LEU A 209 -4.45 18.11 8.11
N GLY A 210 -3.77 18.16 6.96
CA GLY A 210 -3.00 19.33 6.52
C GLY A 210 -3.87 20.58 6.38
N THR A 211 -5.05 20.42 5.78
CA THR A 211 -6.06 21.49 5.69
C THR A 211 -6.53 21.93 7.06
N LEU A 212 -6.86 20.99 7.95
CA LEU A 212 -7.31 21.26 9.31
C LEU A 212 -6.27 22.06 10.13
N TYR A 213 -4.97 21.81 9.89
CA TYR A 213 -3.87 22.52 10.56
C TYR A 213 -3.39 23.76 9.82
N GLY A 214 -4.12 24.20 8.78
CA GLY A 214 -3.87 25.46 8.06
C GLY A 214 -2.70 25.37 7.07
N LEU A 215 -2.37 24.21 6.54
CA LEU A 215 -1.37 24.08 5.47
C LEU A 215 -1.95 24.62 4.15
N ALA A 216 -1.28 25.60 3.55
CA ALA A 216 -1.74 26.26 2.33
C ALA A 216 -1.87 25.31 1.12
N ASP A 217 -0.98 24.31 1.03
CA ASP A 217 -1.01 23.30 -0.02
C ASP A 217 -0.80 21.88 0.58
N PRO A 218 -1.88 21.23 1.02
CA PRO A 218 -1.81 19.89 1.62
C PRO A 218 -1.29 18.81 0.68
N SER A 219 -1.34 19.01 -0.65
CA SER A 219 -0.86 18.03 -1.63
C SER A 219 0.65 17.81 -1.53
N LYS A 220 1.40 18.80 -1.06
CA LYS A 220 2.86 18.69 -0.82
C LYS A 220 3.24 17.60 0.16
N ILE A 221 2.36 17.25 1.12
CA ILE A 221 2.60 16.16 2.06
C ILE A 221 2.92 14.85 1.31
N GLN A 222 2.24 14.62 0.19
CA GLN A 222 2.47 13.43 -0.63
C GLN A 222 3.87 13.41 -1.27
N SER A 223 4.40 14.55 -1.70
CA SER A 223 5.76 14.65 -2.23
C SER A 223 6.80 14.35 -1.15
N PHE A 224 6.64 14.95 0.04
CA PHE A 224 7.52 14.66 1.19
C PHE A 224 7.47 13.19 1.59
N TYR A 225 6.29 12.59 1.60
CA TYR A 225 6.10 11.17 1.86
C TYR A 225 6.84 10.28 0.86
N SER A 226 6.76 10.60 -0.43
CA SER A 226 7.44 9.84 -1.48
C SER A 226 8.95 9.94 -1.38
N VAL A 227 9.49 11.14 -1.07
CA VAL A 227 10.93 11.31 -0.79
C VAL A 227 11.34 10.46 0.42
N GLY A 228 10.53 10.46 1.49
CA GLY A 228 10.76 9.62 2.67
C GLY A 228 10.89 8.14 2.31
N ILE A 229 9.99 7.61 1.46
CA ILE A 229 10.06 6.22 0.97
C ILE A 229 11.36 5.95 0.23
N VAL A 230 11.73 6.82 -0.71
CA VAL A 230 12.96 6.64 -1.52
C VAL A 230 14.19 6.59 -0.62
N VAL A 231 14.32 7.55 0.30
CA VAL A 231 15.45 7.58 1.25
C VAL A 231 15.47 6.33 2.12
N ALA A 232 14.30 5.90 2.62
CA ALA A 232 14.19 4.69 3.44
C ALA A 232 14.62 3.42 2.69
N LEU A 233 14.32 3.28 1.40
CA LEU A 233 14.75 2.12 0.62
C LEU A 233 16.26 1.99 0.57
N PHE A 234 16.97 3.10 0.34
CA PHE A 234 18.44 3.09 0.33
C PHE A 234 19.03 2.86 1.71
N VAL A 235 18.49 3.52 2.75
CA VAL A 235 18.95 3.33 4.14
C VAL A 235 18.69 1.92 4.62
N SER A 236 17.50 1.37 4.39
CA SER A 236 17.16 -0.01 4.77
C SER A 236 18.07 -1.02 4.06
N ALA A 237 18.34 -0.83 2.77
CA ALA A 237 19.27 -1.68 2.03
C ALA A 237 20.70 -1.60 2.61
N ALA A 238 21.16 -0.42 3.02
CA ALA A 238 22.47 -0.23 3.65
C ALA A 238 22.53 -0.88 5.05
N LEU A 239 21.46 -0.79 5.85
CA LEU A 239 21.37 -1.43 7.16
C LEU A 239 21.41 -2.97 7.04
N LEU A 240 20.68 -3.54 6.08
CA LEU A 240 20.69 -4.99 5.82
C LEU A 240 22.08 -5.47 5.35
N LYS A 241 22.79 -4.69 4.53
CA LYS A 241 24.17 -5.01 4.15
C LYS A 241 25.13 -4.98 5.34
N ARG A 242 24.84 -4.22 6.39
CA ARG A 242 25.60 -4.19 7.66
C ARG A 242 25.15 -5.25 8.66
N ASN A 243 24.42 -6.29 8.20
CA ASN A 243 23.90 -7.39 9.02
C ASN A 243 22.98 -6.93 10.18
N VAL A 244 22.30 -5.80 10.01
CA VAL A 244 21.24 -5.43 10.95
C VAL A 244 20.06 -6.36 10.75
N GLU A 245 19.63 -7.01 11.83
CA GLU A 245 18.53 -7.98 11.78
C GLU A 245 17.22 -7.31 11.34
N PRO A 246 16.51 -7.84 10.32
CA PRO A 246 15.23 -7.29 9.87
C PRO A 246 14.21 -7.13 10.99
N ALA A 247 14.17 -8.09 11.94
CA ALA A 247 13.28 -8.06 13.08
C ALA A 247 13.51 -6.86 14.02
N ARG A 248 14.73 -6.34 14.13
CA ARG A 248 15.02 -5.10 14.89
C ARG A 248 14.46 -3.87 14.18
N ILE A 249 14.59 -3.81 12.87
CA ILE A 249 14.04 -2.71 12.06
C ILE A 249 12.52 -2.67 12.20
N LEU A 250 11.85 -3.84 12.25
CA LEU A 250 10.41 -3.96 12.46
C LEU A 250 9.92 -3.43 13.83
N VAL A 251 10.80 -3.25 14.81
CA VAL A 251 10.48 -2.57 16.08
C VAL A 251 10.79 -1.07 15.97
N ILE A 252 12.00 -0.73 15.50
CA ILE A 252 12.50 0.66 15.50
C ILE A 252 11.64 1.54 14.59
N TYR A 253 11.37 1.10 13.36
CA TYR A 253 10.66 1.91 12.38
C TYR A 253 9.23 2.26 12.82
N PRO A 254 8.37 1.31 13.23
CA PRO A 254 7.03 1.65 13.73
C PRO A 254 7.07 2.48 15.02
N SER A 255 8.11 2.33 15.87
CA SER A 255 8.24 3.15 17.08
C SER A 255 8.48 4.63 16.75
N VAL A 256 9.34 4.92 15.76
CA VAL A 256 9.54 6.29 15.27
C VAL A 256 8.30 6.80 14.55
N ALA A 257 7.60 5.95 13.78
CA ALA A 257 6.34 6.30 13.14
C ALA A 257 5.27 6.67 14.19
N LEU A 258 5.16 5.91 15.29
CA LEU A 258 4.25 6.23 16.39
C LEU A 258 4.59 7.57 17.06
N ALA A 259 5.87 7.81 17.35
CA ALA A 259 6.31 9.10 17.90
C ALA A 259 5.99 10.26 16.95
N THR A 260 6.14 10.06 15.64
CA THR A 260 5.79 11.04 14.61
C THR A 260 4.30 11.31 14.59
N LEU A 261 3.45 10.27 14.62
CA LEU A 261 1.98 10.41 14.69
C LEU A 261 1.56 11.16 15.94
N ALA A 262 2.17 10.86 17.10
CA ALA A 262 1.93 11.56 18.34
C ALA A 262 2.32 13.06 18.24
N ALA A 263 3.50 13.35 17.69
CA ALA A 263 3.93 14.72 17.47
C ALA A 263 2.96 15.50 16.56
N ILE A 264 2.47 14.90 15.49
CA ILE A 264 1.47 15.51 14.61
C ILE A 264 0.14 15.76 15.36
N TYR A 265 -0.28 14.78 16.15
CA TYR A 265 -1.55 14.87 16.90
C TYR A 265 -1.56 16.00 17.94
N PHE A 266 -0.43 16.18 18.68
CA PHE A 266 -0.33 17.16 19.77
C PHE A 266 0.13 18.55 19.30
N ILE A 267 1.07 18.65 18.35
CA ILE A 267 1.67 19.94 17.97
C ILE A 267 0.74 20.74 17.03
N GLN A 268 -0.04 20.09 16.18
CA GLN A 268 -1.08 20.68 15.32
C GLN A 268 -0.61 21.88 14.46
N LYS A 269 0.62 21.85 13.98
CA LYS A 269 1.20 22.89 13.11
C LYS A 269 1.32 22.41 11.67
N PRO A 270 1.14 23.31 10.66
CA PRO A 270 1.29 22.94 9.23
C PRO A 270 2.61 22.25 8.91
N VAL A 271 3.72 22.77 9.47
CA VAL A 271 5.07 22.22 9.26
C VAL A 271 5.18 20.77 9.74
N MET A 272 4.45 20.40 10.81
CA MET A 272 4.45 19.02 11.31
C MET A 272 3.79 18.04 10.35
N CYS A 273 2.84 18.49 9.52
CA CYS A 273 2.26 17.65 8.48
C CYS A 273 3.28 17.34 7.37
N LEU A 274 4.11 18.31 6.98
CA LEU A 274 5.18 18.11 5.97
C LEU A 274 6.29 17.20 6.51
N ALA A 275 6.80 17.52 7.72
CA ALA A 275 7.80 16.68 8.40
C ALA A 275 7.26 15.27 8.64
N GLY A 276 6.01 15.15 9.08
CA GLY A 276 5.30 13.89 9.26
C GLY A 276 5.13 13.13 7.95
N GLY A 277 4.87 13.82 6.85
CA GLY A 277 4.87 13.21 5.51
C GLY A 277 6.19 12.49 5.25
N PHE A 278 7.32 13.17 5.36
CA PHE A 278 8.63 12.56 5.17
C PHE A 278 8.91 11.42 6.15
N LEU A 279 8.70 11.66 7.44
CA LEU A 279 9.01 10.66 8.48
C LEU A 279 8.12 9.42 8.37
N LEU A 280 6.83 9.55 8.09
CA LEU A 280 5.95 8.40 7.91
C LEU A 280 6.21 7.71 6.56
N GLY A 281 6.59 8.45 5.52
CA GLY A 281 7.11 7.87 4.29
C GLY A 281 8.33 6.98 4.57
N PHE A 282 9.25 7.46 5.39
CA PHE A 282 10.47 6.73 5.76
C PHE A 282 10.16 5.54 6.69
N PHE A 283 9.53 5.78 7.83
CA PHE A 283 9.43 4.82 8.92
C PHE A 283 8.18 3.92 8.88
N ALA A 284 7.14 4.28 8.12
CA ALA A 284 5.97 3.44 7.99
C ALA A 284 5.88 2.74 6.62
N ALA A 285 6.21 3.44 5.52
CA ALA A 285 6.05 2.91 4.17
C ALA A 285 7.36 2.43 3.53
N GLY A 286 8.51 2.92 3.97
CA GLY A 286 9.83 2.70 3.37
C GLY A 286 10.36 1.28 3.49
N GLY A 287 9.56 0.27 3.11
CA GLY A 287 9.98 -1.12 3.05
C GLY A 287 9.60 -1.98 4.24
N VAL A 288 8.83 -1.46 5.22
CA VAL A 288 8.48 -2.22 6.44
C VAL A 288 7.68 -3.49 6.10
N LEU A 289 6.69 -3.40 5.22
CA LEU A 289 5.92 -4.57 4.76
C LEU A 289 6.79 -5.59 4.02
N GLN A 290 7.78 -5.13 3.26
CA GLN A 290 8.75 -5.99 2.58
C GLN A 290 9.66 -6.71 3.58
N LEU A 291 10.03 -6.06 4.69
CA LEU A 291 10.76 -6.71 5.77
C LEU A 291 9.92 -7.77 6.47
N VAL A 292 8.63 -7.53 6.69
CA VAL A 292 7.70 -8.56 7.22
C VAL A 292 7.67 -9.78 6.30
N THR A 293 7.55 -9.57 4.98
CA THR A 293 7.54 -10.68 4.01
C THR A 293 8.90 -11.37 3.91
N ALA A 294 10.02 -10.64 4.05
CA ALA A 294 11.35 -11.23 4.07
C ALA A 294 11.52 -12.17 5.28
N VAL A 295 11.18 -11.70 6.48
CA VAL A 295 11.23 -12.52 7.71
C VAL A 295 10.29 -13.73 7.59
N ALA A 296 9.11 -13.56 7.02
CA ALA A 296 8.19 -14.67 6.77
C ALA A 296 8.79 -15.72 5.83
N ASN A 297 9.50 -15.29 4.77
CA ASN A 297 10.16 -16.17 3.82
C ASN A 297 11.38 -16.90 4.41
N GLU A 298 12.08 -16.28 5.36
CA GLU A 298 13.15 -16.93 6.13
C GLU A 298 12.60 -18.01 7.05
N MET A 299 11.45 -17.77 7.71
CA MET A 299 10.81 -18.76 8.59
C MET A 299 10.19 -19.94 7.81
N PHE A 300 9.78 -19.73 6.56
CA PHE A 300 9.15 -20.75 5.72
C PHE A 300 9.87 -20.96 4.39
N PRO A 301 11.14 -21.43 4.38
CA PRO A 301 11.97 -21.50 3.18
C PRO A 301 11.39 -22.41 2.10
N LYS A 302 10.64 -23.47 2.48
CA LYS A 302 9.98 -24.39 1.55
C LYS A 302 8.64 -23.88 1.00
N ASN A 303 7.99 -22.90 1.68
CA ASN A 303 6.65 -22.42 1.37
C ASN A 303 6.61 -20.89 1.21
N ARG A 304 7.68 -20.27 0.70
CA ARG A 304 7.84 -18.81 0.58
C ARG A 304 6.67 -18.14 -0.13
N GLY A 305 6.23 -18.67 -1.25
CA GLY A 305 5.10 -18.09 -2.00
C GLY A 305 3.79 -18.11 -1.22
N VAL A 306 3.52 -19.18 -0.49
CA VAL A 306 2.30 -19.32 0.30
C VAL A 306 2.27 -18.31 1.46
N ILE A 307 3.36 -18.23 2.24
CA ILE A 307 3.40 -17.29 3.38
C ILE A 307 3.39 -15.84 2.93
N THR A 308 4.08 -15.50 1.85
CA THR A 308 4.01 -14.17 1.25
C THR A 308 2.57 -13.82 0.86
N SER A 309 1.86 -14.75 0.22
CA SER A 309 0.45 -14.54 -0.15
C SER A 309 -0.44 -14.32 1.06
N ILE A 310 -0.23 -15.06 2.15
CA ILE A 310 -1.00 -14.91 3.39
C ILE A 310 -0.76 -13.53 4.00
N VAL A 311 0.49 -13.06 4.08
CA VAL A 311 0.82 -11.72 4.56
C VAL A 311 0.20 -10.64 3.68
N MET A 312 0.21 -10.81 2.35
CA MET A 312 -0.41 -9.86 1.40
C MET A 312 -1.94 -9.85 1.47
N ILE A 313 -2.56 -11.01 1.71
CA ILE A 313 -4.01 -11.09 1.99
C ILE A 313 -4.33 -10.35 3.28
N SER A 314 -3.56 -10.55 4.35
CA SER A 314 -3.71 -9.81 5.62
C SER A 314 -3.60 -8.29 5.42
N SER A 315 -2.64 -7.83 4.63
CA SER A 315 -2.52 -6.43 4.20
C SER A 315 -3.75 -5.93 3.43
N SER A 316 -4.33 -6.75 2.56
CA SER A 316 -5.51 -6.38 1.78
C SER A 316 -6.78 -6.31 2.65
N VAL A 317 -6.90 -7.22 3.62
CA VAL A 317 -7.95 -7.17 4.66
C VAL A 317 -7.80 -5.88 5.48
N ALA A 318 -6.57 -5.52 5.88
CA ALA A 318 -6.30 -4.27 6.57
C ALA A 318 -6.78 -3.06 5.75
N ASN A 319 -6.43 -3.00 4.46
CA ASN A 319 -6.86 -1.93 3.58
C ASN A 319 -8.37 -1.76 3.54
N TYR A 320 -9.11 -2.84 3.45
CA TYR A 320 -10.57 -2.77 3.40
C TYR A 320 -11.17 -2.36 4.75
N ILE A 321 -10.85 -3.09 5.82
CA ILE A 321 -11.45 -2.88 7.14
C ILE A 321 -11.03 -1.52 7.71
N VAL A 322 -9.74 -1.24 7.70
CA VAL A 322 -9.19 -0.07 8.40
C VAL A 322 -9.57 1.23 7.70
N ILE A 323 -9.57 1.26 6.37
CA ILE A 323 -10.01 2.44 5.63
C ILE A 323 -11.53 2.63 5.77
N SER A 324 -12.31 1.55 5.84
CA SER A 324 -13.75 1.63 6.15
C SER A 324 -14.00 2.24 7.53
N VAL A 325 -13.24 1.80 8.55
CA VAL A 325 -13.29 2.39 9.90
C VAL A 325 -12.87 3.87 9.86
N ALA A 326 -11.84 4.23 9.10
CA ALA A 326 -11.42 5.62 8.93
C ALA A 326 -12.54 6.48 8.31
N GLY A 327 -13.29 5.94 7.35
CA GLY A 327 -14.48 6.61 6.79
C GLY A 327 -15.54 6.90 7.84
N VAL A 328 -15.84 5.92 8.71
CA VAL A 328 -16.77 6.10 9.85
C VAL A 328 -16.24 7.14 10.83
N LEU A 329 -14.96 7.07 11.20
CA LEU A 329 -14.32 8.03 12.12
C LEU A 329 -14.33 9.45 11.54
N THR A 330 -14.11 9.60 10.25
CA THR A 330 -14.19 10.90 9.55
C THR A 330 -15.62 11.46 9.65
N ARG A 331 -16.63 10.64 9.43
CA ARG A 331 -18.04 11.05 9.52
C ARG A 331 -18.45 11.44 10.95
N VAL A 332 -18.14 10.59 11.92
CA VAL A 332 -18.50 10.82 13.33
C VAL A 332 -17.75 12.02 13.92
N GLY A 333 -16.48 12.19 13.54
CA GLY A 333 -15.64 13.28 14.03
C GLY A 333 -15.91 14.64 13.39
N GLY A 334 -16.64 14.68 12.27
CA GLY A 334 -16.87 15.92 11.52
C GLY A 334 -15.55 16.63 11.19
N ALA A 335 -15.43 17.90 11.53
CA ALA A 335 -14.21 18.70 11.32
C ALA A 335 -12.96 18.09 12.00
N ASN A 336 -13.12 17.40 13.14
CA ASN A 336 -12.04 16.70 13.83
C ASN A 336 -11.82 15.24 13.35
N GLY A 337 -12.56 14.78 12.35
CA GLY A 337 -12.44 13.43 11.80
C GLY A 337 -11.03 13.00 11.48
N PRO A 338 -10.20 13.80 10.78
CA PRO A 338 -8.82 13.48 10.49
C PRO A 338 -7.97 13.23 11.74
N ARG A 339 -8.21 13.93 12.84
CA ARG A 339 -7.53 13.71 14.12
C ARG A 339 -7.91 12.37 14.76
N LEU A 340 -9.18 11.96 14.68
CA LEU A 340 -9.62 10.65 15.16
C LEU A 340 -8.97 9.52 14.36
N VAL A 341 -8.81 9.71 13.06
CA VAL A 341 -8.08 8.74 12.21
C VAL A 341 -6.60 8.65 12.61
N VAL A 342 -5.93 9.76 12.94
CA VAL A 342 -4.56 9.74 13.48
C VAL A 342 -4.50 9.00 14.81
N LEU A 343 -5.42 9.24 15.72
CA LEU A 343 -5.49 8.55 17.02
C LEU A 343 -5.68 7.03 16.83
N PHE A 344 -6.58 6.63 15.94
CA PHE A 344 -6.78 5.23 15.57
C PHE A 344 -5.50 4.62 14.97
N ASN A 345 -4.80 5.37 14.10
CA ASN A 345 -3.53 4.94 13.53
C ASN A 345 -2.45 4.72 14.60
N MET A 346 -2.37 5.62 15.59
CA MET A 346 -1.47 5.46 16.73
C MET A 346 -1.77 4.17 17.51
N ALA A 347 -3.05 3.88 17.77
CA ALA A 347 -3.44 2.67 18.50
C ALA A 347 -3.03 1.39 17.73
N VAL A 348 -3.31 1.32 16.43
CA VAL A 348 -2.94 0.15 15.61
C VAL A 348 -1.41 0.03 15.47
N THR A 349 -0.71 1.16 15.31
CA THR A 349 0.77 1.15 15.24
C THR A 349 1.39 0.66 16.54
N LEU A 350 0.84 1.04 17.70
CA LEU A 350 1.27 0.54 19.01
C LEU A 350 1.10 -0.98 19.11
N VAL A 351 -0.05 -1.51 18.68
CA VAL A 351 -0.27 -2.97 18.61
C VAL A 351 0.78 -3.63 17.72
N GLY A 352 1.08 -3.02 16.55
CA GLY A 352 2.14 -3.51 15.66
C GLY A 352 3.52 -3.55 16.31
N ILE A 353 3.88 -2.54 17.11
CA ILE A 353 5.14 -2.52 17.87
C ILE A 353 5.19 -3.68 18.88
N LEU A 354 4.12 -3.89 19.65
CA LEU A 354 4.05 -4.98 20.63
C LEU A 354 4.21 -6.35 19.95
N LEU A 355 3.55 -6.55 18.80
CA LEU A 355 3.71 -7.76 18.00
C LEU A 355 5.15 -7.93 17.49
N ALA A 356 5.79 -6.86 17.02
CA ALA A 356 7.17 -6.91 16.55
C ALA A 356 8.17 -7.21 17.68
N VAL A 357 7.95 -6.67 18.88
CA VAL A 357 8.74 -6.98 20.08
C VAL A 357 8.58 -8.47 20.44
N TYR A 358 7.35 -8.98 20.45
CA TYR A 358 7.10 -10.39 20.69
C TYR A 358 7.81 -11.29 19.67
N LEU A 359 7.73 -10.96 18.37
CA LEU A 359 8.44 -11.68 17.32
C LEU A 359 9.96 -11.73 17.57
N ASN A 360 10.56 -10.60 17.96
CA ASN A 360 11.98 -10.53 18.28
C ASN A 360 12.35 -11.45 19.46
N ILE A 361 11.51 -11.51 20.49
CA ILE A 361 11.72 -12.40 21.64
C ILE A 361 11.66 -13.86 21.20
N CYS A 362 10.65 -14.24 20.40
CA CYS A 362 10.52 -15.60 19.87
C CYS A 362 11.73 -16.02 19.05
N GLN A 363 12.17 -15.19 18.11
CA GLN A 363 13.34 -15.49 17.27
C GLN A 363 14.64 -15.63 18.07
N LYS A 364 14.83 -14.80 19.10
CA LYS A 364 15.99 -14.94 20.00
C LYS A 364 15.98 -16.27 20.76
N ARG A 365 14.80 -16.70 21.24
CA ARG A 365 14.64 -17.99 21.95
C ARG A 365 14.91 -19.19 21.02
N GLU A 366 14.39 -19.15 19.79
CA GLU A 366 14.62 -20.21 18.79
C GLU A 366 16.10 -20.34 18.43
N ARG A 367 16.81 -19.21 18.23
CA ARG A 367 18.26 -19.22 17.99
C ARG A 367 19.06 -19.74 19.19
N ALA A 368 18.69 -19.37 20.41
CA ALA A 368 19.35 -19.87 21.61
C ALA A 368 19.17 -21.40 21.77
N ALA A 369 18.01 -21.94 21.39
CA ALA A 369 17.73 -23.37 21.44
C ALA A 369 18.44 -24.16 20.31
N GLN A 370 18.86 -23.53 19.21
CA GLN A 370 19.63 -24.18 18.12
C GLN A 370 21.14 -24.22 18.40
N VAL A 371 21.64 -23.45 19.36
CA VAL A 371 23.05 -23.38 19.75
C VAL A 371 23.38 -24.34 20.91
N GLN A 372 22.37 -24.85 21.60
CA GLN A 372 22.45 -25.92 22.59
C GLN A 372 22.26 -27.30 21.93
#